data_89ed06c77a51c9a9e54aaf22fef6cec4
#
_entry.id   89ed06c77a51c9a9e54aaf22fef6cec4
#
_cell.length_a   1.000
_cell.length_b   1.000
_cell.length_c   1.000
_cell.angle_alpha   90.00
_cell.angle_beta   90.00
_cell.angle_gamma   90.00
#
_symmetry.space_group_name_H-M   'P 1'
#
loop_
_entity.id
_entity.type
_entity.pdbx_description
1 polymer ?
#
loop_
_entity_poly.entity_id
_entity_poly.type
_entity_poly.pdbx_seq_one_letter_code
_entity_poly.pdbx_strand_id
1 'polypeptide(L)'
;KQLSIWAICDQTVLISELKQLGEGRPTQAQIQTARSLFANILDHEDGPRIETVHSFCQAVLRRFPVEAKVPPDFQLLSEMDSDRLVTDCFFDLLQQVGQLHDALLAEALSVIIQQTDEKQALRHIKTGLHNRHNMQRFTDDPLGLSDNEAELRQQLGVEHKVDLIAAEQELAIQIREMPLARIITALLEGGVQQSDRGHQLEMWWGVDEEGRPMDIAALADVFQTKDGGWRKKVTDKKIDAYDSECAAFQAQIIERLGYYFRLKSAERCVLSSQSLARVSAAVYQQFQARKFAAGMLDYEDLIFFTDKLLAQEQMMAWVRWKLDQGINHLLIDEAQDTSPAQWDLLLSLIHISEPTRPLYISY
;
A
#
# COMPACT_ATOMS: atom_id res chain seq x y z
N LYS A 1 -28.52 5.12 32.08
CA LYS A 1 -29.99 5.32 32.24
C LYS A 1 -30.75 3.99 32.27
N GLN A 2 -30.56 3.06 31.35
CA GLN A 2 -31.33 1.81 31.28
C GLN A 2 -31.05 0.89 32.47
N LEU A 3 -29.80 0.76 32.92
CA LEU A 3 -29.41 -0.07 34.04
C LEU A 3 -30.00 0.41 35.38
N SER A 4 -30.16 1.71 35.60
CA SER A 4 -30.81 2.25 36.77
C SER A 4 -32.32 1.96 36.79
N ILE A 5 -32.97 1.88 35.61
CA ILE A 5 -34.37 1.48 35.48
C ILE A 5 -34.52 -0.01 35.81
N TRP A 6 -33.63 -0.86 35.33
CA TRP A 6 -33.65 -2.32 35.60
C TRP A 6 -33.53 -2.66 37.10
N ALA A 7 -32.82 -1.84 37.85
CA ALA A 7 -32.69 -2.05 39.29
C ALA A 7 -34.02 -1.89 40.06
N ILE A 8 -34.96 -1.03 39.54
CA ILE A 8 -36.19 -0.65 40.26
C ILE A 8 -37.48 -0.98 39.53
N CYS A 9 -37.47 -1.36 38.21
CA CYS A 9 -38.67 -1.65 37.46
C CYS A 9 -39.34 -2.97 37.87
N ASP A 10 -40.61 -3.13 37.52
CA ASP A 10 -41.33 -4.37 37.72
C ASP A 10 -40.69 -5.54 36.94
N GLN A 11 -40.81 -6.75 37.53
CA GLN A 11 -40.17 -7.95 36.94
C GLN A 11 -40.73 -8.27 35.55
N THR A 12 -41.97 -7.96 35.27
CA THR A 12 -42.58 -8.14 33.94
C THR A 12 -41.97 -7.23 32.89
N VAL A 13 -41.67 -5.99 33.26
CA VAL A 13 -41.02 -5.01 32.37
C VAL A 13 -39.55 -5.44 32.13
N LEU A 14 -38.82 -5.83 33.18
CA LEU A 14 -37.45 -6.31 33.06
C LEU A 14 -37.36 -7.56 32.15
N ILE A 15 -38.25 -8.53 32.34
CA ILE A 15 -38.33 -9.71 31.48
C ILE A 15 -38.60 -9.33 30.03
N SER A 16 -39.48 -8.34 29.78
CA SER A 16 -39.77 -7.87 28.42
C SER A 16 -38.52 -7.23 27.76
N GLU A 17 -37.78 -6.40 28.49
CA GLU A 17 -36.57 -5.75 27.98
C GLU A 17 -35.43 -6.75 27.77
N LEU A 18 -35.21 -7.67 28.71
CA LEU A 18 -34.19 -8.71 28.57
C LEU A 18 -34.50 -9.68 27.39
N LYS A 19 -35.79 -9.90 27.06
CA LYS A 19 -36.15 -10.66 25.87
C LYS A 19 -35.81 -9.94 24.55
N GLN A 20 -35.81 -8.61 24.55
CA GLN A 20 -35.42 -7.84 23.38
C GLN A 20 -33.90 -7.88 23.12
N LEU A 21 -33.11 -8.15 24.17
CA LEU A 21 -31.66 -8.25 24.09
C LEU A 21 -31.15 -9.67 23.79
N GLY A 22 -32.00 -10.69 23.87
CA GLY A 22 -31.61 -12.08 23.65
C GLY A 22 -32.76 -12.95 23.13
N GLU A 23 -32.44 -14.02 22.42
CA GLU A 23 -33.41 -14.97 21.85
C GLU A 23 -33.94 -15.92 22.91
N GLY A 24 -34.76 -15.49 23.83
CA GLY A 24 -35.39 -16.44 24.75
C GLY A 24 -35.99 -15.83 26.02
N ARG A 25 -36.58 -16.71 26.89
CA ARG A 25 -37.01 -16.31 28.24
C ARG A 25 -35.79 -16.21 29.15
N PRO A 26 -35.52 -15.04 29.79
CA PRO A 26 -34.40 -14.92 30.71
C PRO A 26 -34.59 -15.84 31.92
N THR A 27 -33.50 -16.44 32.34
CA THR A 27 -33.49 -17.29 33.59
C THR A 27 -33.58 -16.42 34.84
N GLN A 28 -33.97 -17.02 35.96
CA GLN A 28 -34.01 -16.30 37.24
C GLN A 28 -32.67 -15.71 37.65
N ALA A 29 -31.56 -16.38 37.34
CA ALA A 29 -30.21 -15.89 37.57
C ALA A 29 -29.92 -14.63 36.71
N GLN A 30 -30.29 -14.62 35.45
CA GLN A 30 -30.14 -13.45 34.56
C GLN A 30 -30.95 -12.24 35.04
N ILE A 31 -32.17 -12.47 35.53
CA ILE A 31 -33.02 -11.42 36.10
C ILE A 31 -32.36 -10.82 37.38
N GLN A 32 -31.80 -11.65 38.27
CA GLN A 32 -31.07 -11.19 39.44
C GLN A 32 -29.79 -10.43 39.08
N THR A 33 -29.02 -10.95 38.13
CA THR A 33 -27.82 -10.26 37.61
C THR A 33 -28.19 -8.90 37.04
N ALA A 34 -29.23 -8.81 36.20
CA ALA A 34 -29.69 -7.55 35.60
C ALA A 34 -30.06 -6.50 36.68
N ARG A 35 -30.72 -6.92 37.79
CA ARG A 35 -31.06 -6.03 38.91
C ARG A 35 -29.82 -5.53 39.70
N SER A 36 -28.83 -6.39 39.85
CA SER A 36 -27.60 -6.02 40.57
C SER A 36 -26.58 -5.28 39.70
N LEU A 37 -26.76 -5.29 38.38
CA LEU A 37 -25.75 -4.78 37.45
C LEU A 37 -25.41 -3.30 37.69
N PHE A 38 -26.44 -2.48 37.97
CA PHE A 38 -26.24 -1.05 38.26
C PHE A 38 -25.43 -0.81 39.57
N ALA A 39 -25.75 -1.56 40.62
CA ALA A 39 -25.01 -1.51 41.86
C ALA A 39 -23.58 -2.00 41.68
N ASN A 40 -23.40 -3.12 40.99
CA ASN A 40 -22.06 -3.66 40.68
C ASN A 40 -21.18 -2.66 39.90
N ILE A 41 -21.79 -1.91 38.98
CA ILE A 41 -21.05 -0.88 38.22
C ILE A 41 -20.68 0.32 39.08
N LEU A 42 -21.55 0.71 40.03
CA LEU A 42 -21.28 1.81 40.98
C LEU A 42 -20.25 1.42 42.04
N ASP A 43 -20.19 0.15 42.42
CA ASP A 43 -19.25 -0.36 43.41
C ASP A 43 -17.82 -0.56 42.82
N HIS A 44 -17.69 -0.59 41.51
CA HIS A 44 -16.39 -0.59 40.83
C HIS A 44 -15.79 0.82 40.83
N GLU A 45 -14.64 1.01 41.45
CA GLU A 45 -13.96 2.30 41.58
C GLU A 45 -13.71 2.96 40.21
N ASP A 46 -13.42 2.17 39.15
CA ASP A 46 -13.12 2.66 37.78
C ASP A 46 -14.31 2.60 36.82
N GLY A 47 -15.43 1.92 37.18
CA GLY A 47 -16.57 1.69 36.28
C GLY A 47 -16.19 0.91 35.00
N PRO A 48 -17.15 0.70 34.06
CA PRO A 48 -16.83 0.10 32.76
C PRO A 48 -16.02 1.10 31.93
N ARG A 49 -14.84 0.68 31.46
CA ARG A 49 -14.00 1.47 30.57
C ARG A 49 -14.59 1.45 29.17
N ILE A 50 -15.15 2.57 28.74
CA ILE A 50 -15.63 2.79 27.37
C ILE A 50 -14.69 3.80 26.73
N GLU A 51 -13.80 3.33 25.87
CA GLU A 51 -12.77 4.16 25.29
C GLU A 51 -12.46 3.73 23.85
N THR A 52 -11.89 4.63 23.06
CA THR A 52 -11.43 4.29 21.71
C THR A 52 -10.13 3.49 21.80
N VAL A 53 -9.81 2.72 20.73
CA VAL A 53 -8.54 2.00 20.61
C VAL A 53 -7.35 2.94 20.82
N HIS A 54 -7.40 4.15 20.27
CA HIS A 54 -6.34 5.15 20.44
C HIS A 54 -6.20 5.62 21.90
N SER A 55 -7.31 5.86 22.60
CA SER A 55 -7.27 6.26 24.01
C SER A 55 -6.67 5.15 24.89
N PHE A 56 -7.01 3.90 24.59
CA PHE A 56 -6.41 2.74 25.22
C PHE A 56 -4.90 2.68 24.98
N CYS A 57 -4.46 2.78 23.72
CA CYS A 57 -3.04 2.80 23.36
C CYS A 57 -2.29 3.94 24.07
N GLN A 58 -2.87 5.12 24.08
CA GLN A 58 -2.29 6.29 24.77
C GLN A 58 -2.12 6.02 26.27
N ALA A 59 -3.11 5.43 26.93
CA ALA A 59 -3.03 5.08 28.35
C ALA A 59 -1.94 4.03 28.63
N VAL A 60 -1.83 3.02 27.75
CA VAL A 60 -0.78 2.00 27.84
C VAL A 60 0.61 2.62 27.67
N LEU A 61 0.83 3.42 26.63
CA LEU A 61 2.13 4.04 26.37
C LEU A 61 2.55 5.03 27.46
N ARG A 62 1.61 5.78 28.04
CA ARG A 62 1.88 6.66 29.17
C ARG A 62 2.26 5.88 30.45
N ARG A 63 1.75 4.66 30.60
CA ARG A 63 2.07 3.80 31.75
C ARG A 63 3.42 3.09 31.58
N PHE A 64 3.86 2.85 30.34
CA PHE A 64 5.05 2.09 29.98
C PHE A 64 5.96 2.81 28.96
N PRO A 65 6.31 4.09 29.18
CA PRO A 65 7.01 4.88 28.16
C PRO A 65 8.44 4.36 27.88
N VAL A 66 9.13 3.87 28.90
CA VAL A 66 10.50 3.36 28.79
C VAL A 66 10.53 2.05 27.99
N GLU A 67 9.62 1.16 28.32
CA GLU A 67 9.49 -0.16 27.69
C GLU A 67 9.05 -0.03 26.23
N ALA A 68 8.15 0.90 25.96
CA ALA A 68 7.69 1.22 24.59
C ALA A 68 8.71 2.05 23.82
N LYS A 69 9.77 2.55 24.46
CA LYS A 69 10.77 3.45 23.86
C LYS A 69 10.15 4.72 23.28
N VAL A 70 9.16 5.29 23.96
CA VAL A 70 8.51 6.55 23.56
C VAL A 70 8.90 7.67 24.54
N PRO A 71 8.82 8.95 24.13
CA PRO A 71 9.08 10.06 25.03
C PRO A 71 8.13 10.01 26.23
N PRO A 72 8.63 10.13 27.48
CA PRO A 72 7.75 10.29 28.63
C PRO A 72 6.93 11.58 28.48
N ASP A 73 5.68 11.58 28.92
CA ASP A 73 4.75 12.72 28.82
C ASP A 73 4.54 13.27 27.39
N PHE A 74 4.60 12.38 26.39
CA PHE A 74 4.40 12.77 25.00
C PHE A 74 3.06 13.49 24.79
N GLN A 75 3.08 14.43 23.86
CA GLN A 75 1.90 15.13 23.38
C GLN A 75 1.40 14.49 22.08
N LEU A 76 0.08 14.53 21.88
CA LEU A 76 -0.54 14.02 20.66
C LEU A 76 -0.48 15.09 19.56
N LEU A 77 0.08 14.71 18.43
CA LEU A 77 0.09 15.52 17.22
C LEU A 77 -1.26 15.37 16.50
N SER A 78 -1.90 16.48 16.16
CA SER A 78 -3.13 16.42 15.36
C SER A 78 -2.87 15.89 13.96
N GLU A 79 -3.89 15.34 13.28
CA GLU A 79 -3.74 14.89 11.89
C GLU A 79 -3.27 16.03 10.95
N MET A 80 -3.80 17.23 11.15
CA MET A 80 -3.44 18.40 10.34
C MET A 80 -1.97 18.80 10.56
N ASP A 81 -1.48 18.77 11.80
CA ASP A 81 -0.08 19.09 12.10
C ASP A 81 0.86 17.97 11.64
N SER A 82 0.42 16.70 11.75
CA SER A 82 1.13 15.55 11.21
C SER A 82 1.32 15.68 9.71
N ASP A 83 0.26 15.98 9.00
CA ASP A 83 0.24 16.19 7.55
C ASP A 83 1.15 17.34 7.11
N ARG A 84 1.15 18.42 7.87
CA ARG A 84 2.04 19.57 7.66
C ARG A 84 3.50 19.17 7.88
N LEU A 85 3.80 18.49 8.96
CA LEU A 85 5.16 18.06 9.29
C LEU A 85 5.74 17.10 8.23
N VAL A 86 4.92 16.15 7.73
CA VAL A 86 5.31 15.28 6.61
C VAL A 86 5.62 16.12 5.36
N THR A 87 4.79 17.11 5.08
CA THR A 87 4.97 18.00 3.93
C THR A 87 6.28 18.78 4.06
N ASP A 88 6.55 19.35 5.23
CA ASP A 88 7.79 20.09 5.51
C ASP A 88 9.02 19.18 5.37
N CYS A 89 8.97 17.92 5.88
CA CYS A 89 10.04 16.96 5.72
C CYS A 89 10.33 16.63 4.25
N PHE A 90 9.27 16.45 3.44
CA PHE A 90 9.43 16.18 2.01
C PHE A 90 10.07 17.36 1.26
N PHE A 91 9.61 18.58 1.50
CA PHE A 91 10.20 19.76 0.85
C PHE A 91 11.63 20.04 1.31
N ASP A 92 11.95 19.81 2.58
CA ASP A 92 13.32 19.94 3.07
C ASP A 92 14.25 18.90 2.41
N LEU A 93 13.74 17.67 2.20
CA LEU A 93 14.49 16.64 1.48
C LEU A 93 14.75 17.07 0.03
N LEU A 94 13.75 17.63 -0.66
CA LEU A 94 13.91 18.15 -2.02
C LEU A 94 14.93 19.29 -2.11
N GLN A 95 14.95 20.22 -1.14
CA GLN A 95 15.91 21.32 -1.10
C GLN A 95 17.35 20.82 -0.87
N GLN A 96 17.50 19.72 -0.16
CA GLN A 96 18.80 19.13 0.18
C GLN A 96 19.37 18.19 -0.90
N VAL A 97 18.63 17.90 -1.98
CA VAL A 97 19.04 16.93 -3.03
C VAL A 97 20.46 17.17 -3.53
N GLY A 98 20.84 18.44 -3.75
CA GLY A 98 22.19 18.77 -4.22
C GLY A 98 23.32 18.57 -3.19
N GLN A 99 22.99 18.35 -1.92
CA GLN A 99 23.91 18.15 -0.80
C GLN A 99 23.86 16.72 -0.25
N LEU A 100 22.98 15.87 -0.79
CA LEU A 100 22.83 14.48 -0.35
C LEU A 100 24.10 13.69 -0.71
N HIS A 101 24.70 13.07 0.31
CA HIS A 101 25.80 12.14 0.12
C HIS A 101 25.30 10.74 -0.32
N ASP A 102 24.00 10.51 -0.31
CA ASP A 102 23.35 9.28 -0.76
C ASP A 102 22.92 9.42 -2.23
N ALA A 103 23.75 8.89 -3.12
CA ALA A 103 23.51 8.91 -4.56
C ALA A 103 22.22 8.17 -4.96
N LEU A 104 21.87 7.08 -4.25
CA LEU A 104 20.67 6.28 -4.53
C LEU A 104 19.40 7.04 -4.16
N LEU A 105 19.43 7.83 -3.08
CA LEU A 105 18.30 8.68 -2.70
C LEU A 105 18.13 9.85 -3.68
N ALA A 106 19.23 10.44 -4.14
CA ALA A 106 19.19 11.51 -5.14
C ALA A 106 18.64 10.99 -6.48
N GLU A 107 19.04 9.80 -6.91
CA GLU A 107 18.50 9.13 -8.10
C GLU A 107 16.99 8.85 -7.93
N ALA A 108 16.59 8.30 -6.79
CA ALA A 108 15.19 8.00 -6.50
C ALA A 108 14.30 9.26 -6.54
N LEU A 109 14.78 10.38 -5.97
CA LEU A 109 14.08 11.66 -6.04
C LEU A 109 13.96 12.15 -7.50
N SER A 110 15.03 12.01 -8.29
CA SER A 110 15.01 12.39 -9.70
C SER A 110 13.97 11.57 -10.49
N VAL A 111 13.88 10.27 -10.24
CA VAL A 111 12.88 9.38 -10.87
C VAL A 111 11.46 9.84 -10.53
N ILE A 112 11.18 10.15 -9.25
CA ILE A 112 9.84 10.59 -8.82
C ILE A 112 9.48 11.92 -9.48
N ILE A 113 10.38 12.92 -9.46
CA ILE A 113 10.13 14.26 -10.03
C ILE A 113 9.89 14.17 -11.55
N GLN A 114 10.56 13.28 -12.25
CA GLN A 114 10.37 13.09 -13.69
C GLN A 114 9.06 12.40 -14.05
N GLN A 115 8.52 11.57 -13.16
CA GLN A 115 7.34 10.74 -13.44
C GLN A 115 6.03 11.30 -12.89
N THR A 116 6.10 12.12 -11.84
CA THR A 116 4.91 12.67 -11.16
C THR A 116 5.11 14.13 -10.81
N ASP A 117 4.01 14.85 -10.61
CA ASP A 117 4.06 16.16 -9.99
C ASP A 117 4.29 16.05 -8.45
N GLU A 118 4.76 17.15 -7.85
CA GLU A 118 5.06 17.20 -6.42
C GLU A 118 3.85 16.85 -5.53
N LYS A 119 2.63 17.20 -5.98
CA LYS A 119 1.40 16.94 -5.21
C LYS A 119 1.06 15.44 -5.22
N GLN A 120 1.24 14.78 -6.36
CA GLN A 120 1.02 13.33 -6.47
C GLN A 120 2.08 12.56 -5.68
N ALA A 121 3.35 12.94 -5.82
CA ALA A 121 4.44 12.35 -5.04
C ALA A 121 4.15 12.44 -3.52
N LEU A 122 3.81 13.62 -3.03
CA LEU A 122 3.48 13.84 -1.63
C LEU A 122 2.26 13.01 -1.18
N ARG A 123 1.23 12.88 -2.03
CA ARG A 123 0.06 12.04 -1.71
C ARG A 123 0.45 10.57 -1.55
N HIS A 124 1.28 10.03 -2.46
CA HIS A 124 1.74 8.65 -2.37
C HIS A 124 2.61 8.43 -1.14
N ILE A 125 3.52 9.36 -0.83
CA ILE A 125 4.33 9.31 0.39
C ILE A 125 3.44 9.30 1.63
N LYS A 126 2.50 10.22 1.76
CA LYS A 126 1.56 10.27 2.88
C LYS A 126 0.79 8.97 3.04
N THR A 127 0.25 8.42 1.95
CA THR A 127 -0.44 7.11 1.98
C THR A 127 0.49 5.99 2.47
N GLY A 128 1.74 5.96 2.01
CA GLY A 128 2.74 4.98 2.47
C GLY A 128 3.03 5.10 3.96
N LEU A 129 3.09 6.33 4.50
CA LEU A 129 3.39 6.58 5.90
C LEU A 129 2.32 6.08 6.87
N HIS A 130 1.09 5.85 6.46
CA HIS A 130 0.07 5.22 7.32
C HIS A 130 0.43 3.78 7.71
N ASN A 131 1.21 3.08 6.92
CA ASN A 131 1.68 1.73 7.26
C ASN A 131 3.05 1.79 7.97
N ARG A 132 3.05 2.04 9.28
CA ARG A 132 4.26 2.17 10.10
C ARG A 132 5.14 0.93 10.11
N HIS A 133 4.55 -0.26 10.13
CA HIS A 133 5.30 -1.51 10.10
C HIS A 133 6.12 -1.65 8.83
N ASN A 134 5.53 -1.34 7.67
CA ASN A 134 6.27 -1.38 6.40
C ASN A 134 7.35 -0.29 6.35
N MET A 135 7.04 0.94 6.82
CA MET A 135 8.03 2.01 6.84
C MET A 135 9.20 1.68 7.76
N GLN A 136 8.94 1.16 8.96
CA GLN A 136 9.99 0.72 9.89
C GLN A 136 10.85 -0.38 9.26
N ARG A 137 10.23 -1.36 8.60
CA ARG A 137 10.96 -2.43 7.90
C ARG A 137 11.89 -1.90 6.83
N PHE A 138 11.46 -0.91 6.03
CA PHE A 138 12.31 -0.26 5.02
C PHE A 138 13.44 0.57 5.62
N THR A 139 13.28 1.09 6.84
CA THR A 139 14.33 1.86 7.52
C THR A 139 15.33 0.98 8.26
N ASP A 140 14.88 -0.14 8.84
CA ASP A 140 15.71 -1.05 9.62
C ASP A 140 16.52 -1.99 8.73
N ASP A 141 15.99 -2.35 7.55
CA ASP A 141 16.65 -3.21 6.57
C ASP A 141 16.63 -2.59 5.18
N PRO A 142 17.68 -1.82 4.83
CA PRO A 142 17.84 -1.29 3.48
C PRO A 142 17.95 -2.38 2.39
N LEU A 143 18.33 -3.61 2.76
CA LEU A 143 18.34 -4.77 1.87
C LEU A 143 16.92 -5.35 1.67
N GLY A 144 15.99 -5.09 2.57
CA GLY A 144 14.58 -5.44 2.42
C GLY A 144 13.91 -4.80 1.19
N LEU A 145 14.49 -3.72 0.66
CA LEU A 145 14.10 -3.18 -0.65
C LEU A 145 14.44 -4.14 -1.80
N SER A 146 15.53 -4.92 -1.69
CA SER A 146 15.93 -5.91 -2.70
C SER A 146 15.01 -7.12 -2.73
N ASP A 147 14.56 -7.59 -1.56
CA ASP A 147 13.62 -8.71 -1.48
C ASP A 147 12.24 -8.31 -2.02
N ASN A 148 11.78 -7.11 -1.69
CA ASN A 148 10.54 -6.55 -2.25
C ASN A 148 10.66 -6.32 -3.77
N GLU A 149 11.85 -5.98 -4.27
CA GLU A 149 12.11 -5.90 -5.72
C GLU A 149 11.92 -7.25 -6.39
N ALA A 150 12.53 -8.30 -5.84
CA ALA A 150 12.45 -9.65 -6.40
C ALA A 150 10.99 -10.16 -6.44
N GLU A 151 10.23 -9.94 -5.36
CA GLU A 151 8.81 -10.28 -5.30
C GLU A 151 7.99 -9.50 -6.33
N LEU A 152 8.19 -8.18 -6.43
CA LEU A 152 7.52 -7.33 -7.42
C LEU A 152 7.86 -7.75 -8.85
N ARG A 153 9.14 -8.06 -9.13
CA ARG A 153 9.57 -8.58 -10.43
C ARG A 153 8.88 -9.89 -10.77
N GLN A 154 8.80 -10.81 -9.83
CA GLN A 154 8.09 -12.08 -10.02
C GLN A 154 6.60 -11.87 -10.32
N GLN A 155 5.92 -10.98 -9.59
CA GLN A 155 4.51 -10.64 -9.84
C GLN A 155 4.29 -10.00 -11.22
N LEU A 156 5.26 -9.22 -11.70
CA LEU A 156 5.23 -8.57 -13.01
C LEU A 156 5.71 -9.50 -14.15
N GLY A 157 6.17 -10.72 -13.85
CA GLY A 157 6.69 -11.68 -14.82
C GLY A 157 8.04 -11.29 -15.41
N VAL A 158 8.87 -10.54 -14.66
CA VAL A 158 10.21 -10.09 -15.05
C VAL A 158 11.19 -10.50 -13.96
N GLU A 159 11.68 -11.73 -14.03
CA GLU A 159 12.52 -12.32 -12.96
C GLU A 159 13.87 -11.62 -12.78
N HIS A 160 14.44 -11.07 -13.86
CA HIS A 160 15.74 -10.43 -13.83
C HIS A 160 15.67 -8.99 -14.33
N LYS A 161 16.60 -8.16 -13.86
CA LYS A 161 16.76 -6.79 -14.37
C LYS A 161 17.12 -6.85 -15.86
N VAL A 162 16.32 -6.16 -16.68
CA VAL A 162 16.51 -6.12 -18.13
C VAL A 162 17.23 -4.84 -18.52
N ASP A 163 18.30 -4.96 -19.30
CA ASP A 163 18.86 -3.83 -20.00
C ASP A 163 17.95 -3.44 -21.16
N LEU A 164 17.13 -2.41 -20.93
CA LEU A 164 16.15 -1.95 -21.92
C LEU A 164 16.80 -1.42 -23.19
N ILE A 165 18.02 -0.87 -23.11
CA ILE A 165 18.72 -0.36 -24.28
C ILE A 165 19.17 -1.54 -25.15
N ALA A 166 19.78 -2.54 -24.56
CA ALA A 166 20.20 -3.76 -25.26
C ALA A 166 18.96 -4.51 -25.83
N ALA A 167 17.88 -4.63 -25.05
CA ALA A 167 16.65 -5.26 -25.48
C ALA A 167 15.98 -4.52 -26.65
N GLU A 168 16.03 -3.19 -26.68
CA GLU A 168 15.51 -2.36 -27.75
C GLU A 168 16.32 -2.54 -29.04
N GLN A 169 17.63 -2.56 -28.94
CA GLN A 169 18.54 -2.78 -30.05
C GLN A 169 18.35 -4.19 -30.65
N GLU A 170 18.30 -5.19 -29.79
CA GLU A 170 18.08 -6.58 -30.21
C GLU A 170 16.73 -6.74 -30.93
N LEU A 171 15.67 -6.13 -30.38
CA LEU A 171 14.35 -6.14 -30.99
C LEU A 171 14.36 -5.47 -32.36
N ALA A 172 15.02 -4.32 -32.50
CA ALA A 172 15.15 -3.62 -33.77
C ALA A 172 15.85 -4.49 -34.84
N ILE A 173 16.93 -5.18 -34.45
CA ILE A 173 17.65 -6.12 -35.33
C ILE A 173 16.72 -7.27 -35.74
N GLN A 174 16.06 -7.91 -34.79
CA GLN A 174 15.17 -9.05 -35.02
C GLN A 174 14.01 -8.69 -35.95
N ILE A 175 13.41 -7.49 -35.81
CA ILE A 175 12.33 -7.05 -36.68
C ILE A 175 12.88 -6.73 -38.07
N ARG A 176 14.07 -6.19 -38.16
CA ARG A 176 14.72 -5.83 -39.46
C ARG A 176 15.05 -7.04 -40.32
N GLU A 177 15.37 -8.17 -39.69
CA GLU A 177 15.60 -9.45 -40.38
C GLU A 177 14.31 -10.07 -40.92
N MET A 178 13.14 -9.58 -40.52
CA MET A 178 11.84 -10.03 -41.02
C MET A 178 11.59 -9.47 -42.44
N PRO A 179 10.70 -10.07 -43.22
CA PRO A 179 10.42 -9.64 -44.60
C PRO A 179 9.59 -8.34 -44.68
N LEU A 180 10.12 -7.25 -44.10
CA LEU A 180 9.45 -5.94 -43.98
C LEU A 180 9.15 -5.33 -45.36
N ALA A 181 10.04 -5.48 -46.33
CA ALA A 181 9.82 -5.01 -47.72
C ALA A 181 8.48 -5.48 -48.26
N ARG A 182 8.09 -6.72 -47.97
CA ARG A 182 6.83 -7.33 -48.41
C ARG A 182 5.62 -6.64 -47.76
N ILE A 183 5.73 -6.35 -46.43
CA ILE A 183 4.68 -5.63 -45.71
C ILE A 183 4.57 -4.19 -46.17
N ILE A 184 5.70 -3.51 -46.42
CA ILE A 184 5.76 -2.14 -46.91
C ILE A 184 5.08 -2.05 -48.28
N THR A 185 5.47 -2.91 -49.21
CA THR A 185 4.87 -2.93 -50.57
C THR A 185 3.36 -3.15 -50.49
N ALA A 186 2.92 -4.12 -49.69
CA ALA A 186 1.49 -4.39 -49.52
C ALA A 186 0.71 -3.21 -48.91
N LEU A 187 1.32 -2.48 -47.98
CA LEU A 187 0.71 -1.30 -47.34
C LEU A 187 0.65 -0.12 -48.34
N LEU A 188 1.69 0.11 -49.15
CA LEU A 188 1.74 1.19 -50.14
C LEU A 188 0.69 1.03 -51.23
N GLU A 189 0.35 -0.21 -51.59
CA GLU A 189 -0.72 -0.53 -52.56
C GLU A 189 -2.13 -0.46 -51.98
N GLY A 190 -2.24 -0.26 -50.63
CA GLY A 190 -3.50 -0.15 -49.92
C GLY A 190 -4.19 1.21 -50.06
N GLY A 191 -5.24 1.42 -49.24
CA GLY A 191 -5.91 2.72 -49.17
C GLY A 191 -5.03 3.77 -48.44
N VAL A 192 -5.48 5.03 -48.45
CA VAL A 192 -4.71 6.17 -47.92
C VAL A 192 -4.09 5.91 -46.57
N GLN A 193 -4.86 5.38 -45.59
CA GLN A 193 -4.34 5.10 -44.27
C GLN A 193 -3.30 3.97 -44.21
N GLN A 194 -3.41 2.99 -45.09
CA GLN A 194 -2.43 1.92 -45.23
C GLN A 194 -1.14 2.46 -45.91
N SER A 195 -1.27 3.27 -46.94
CA SER A 195 -0.14 3.90 -47.58
C SER A 195 0.65 4.81 -46.65
N ASP A 196 -0.02 5.61 -45.83
CA ASP A 196 0.64 6.43 -44.80
C ASP A 196 1.48 5.57 -43.84
N ARG A 197 0.96 4.42 -43.39
CA ARG A 197 1.70 3.48 -42.53
C ARG A 197 2.83 2.78 -43.29
N GLY A 198 2.62 2.47 -44.58
CA GLY A 198 3.65 1.93 -45.42
C GLY A 198 4.85 2.87 -45.51
N HIS A 199 4.62 4.16 -45.73
CA HIS A 199 5.67 5.18 -45.73
C HIS A 199 6.35 5.32 -44.32
N GLN A 200 5.58 5.29 -43.23
CA GLN A 200 6.18 5.32 -41.89
C GLN A 200 7.08 4.11 -41.66
N LEU A 201 6.65 2.92 -42.05
CA LEU A 201 7.44 1.70 -41.94
C LEU A 201 8.67 1.71 -42.83
N GLU A 202 8.54 2.23 -44.06
CA GLU A 202 9.64 2.42 -44.99
C GLU A 202 10.69 3.39 -44.43
N MET A 203 10.26 4.53 -43.87
CA MET A 203 11.16 5.49 -43.21
C MET A 203 11.88 4.85 -42.01
N TRP A 204 11.18 4.05 -41.22
CA TRP A 204 11.78 3.33 -40.08
C TRP A 204 12.79 2.28 -40.56
N TRP A 205 12.50 1.57 -41.63
CA TRP A 205 13.35 0.52 -42.20
C TRP A 205 14.53 1.07 -42.99
N GLY A 206 14.35 2.21 -43.64
CA GLY A 206 15.39 2.93 -44.35
C GLY A 206 16.46 3.42 -43.39
N VAL A 207 17.64 2.81 -43.45
CA VAL A 207 18.76 3.16 -42.60
C VAL A 207 19.30 4.50 -43.01
N ASP A 208 19.46 5.37 -42.07
CA ASP A 208 20.39 6.46 -42.19
C ASP A 208 21.82 5.90 -42.25
N GLU A 209 22.65 6.44 -43.12
CA GLU A 209 24.03 6.00 -43.34
C GLU A 209 24.92 6.11 -42.10
N GLU A 210 24.43 6.78 -41.01
CA GLU A 210 25.13 6.99 -39.74
C GLU A 210 24.80 5.92 -38.69
N GLY A 211 23.97 4.91 -39.00
CA GLY A 211 23.67 3.77 -38.11
C GLY A 211 22.94 4.16 -36.81
N ARG A 212 22.14 5.23 -36.83
CA ARG A 212 21.37 5.66 -35.66
C ARG A 212 20.41 4.58 -35.20
N PRO A 213 20.25 4.38 -33.89
CA PRO A 213 19.32 3.39 -33.39
C PRO A 213 17.90 3.69 -33.87
N MET A 214 17.23 2.68 -34.40
CA MET A 214 15.88 2.80 -34.88
C MET A 214 14.95 2.98 -33.68
N ASP A 215 14.14 4.01 -33.73
CA ASP A 215 13.15 4.30 -32.69
C ASP A 215 12.03 3.26 -32.69
N ILE A 216 12.05 2.35 -31.73
CA ILE A 216 11.00 1.33 -31.55
C ILE A 216 9.64 1.97 -31.21
N ALA A 217 9.61 3.18 -30.64
CA ALA A 217 8.35 3.88 -30.41
C ALA A 217 7.72 4.31 -31.75
N ALA A 218 8.50 4.86 -32.67
CA ALA A 218 8.03 5.21 -33.99
C ALA A 218 7.54 3.96 -34.79
N LEU A 219 8.22 2.82 -34.63
CA LEU A 219 7.74 1.56 -35.21
C LEU A 219 6.41 1.12 -34.56
N ALA A 220 6.29 1.23 -33.25
CA ALA A 220 5.07 0.84 -32.54
C ALA A 220 3.84 1.64 -32.97
N ASP A 221 4.00 2.94 -33.31
CA ASP A 221 2.92 3.81 -33.75
C ASP A 221 2.24 3.28 -35.05
N VAL A 222 2.97 2.60 -35.90
CA VAL A 222 2.40 1.94 -37.08
C VAL A 222 1.40 0.85 -36.71
N PHE A 223 1.69 0.12 -35.64
CA PHE A 223 0.95 -1.05 -35.17
C PHE A 223 -0.02 -0.77 -34.01
N GLN A 224 -0.03 0.45 -33.47
CA GLN A 224 -0.93 0.86 -32.40
C GLN A 224 -2.15 1.63 -32.90
N THR A 225 -3.25 1.54 -32.15
CA THR A 225 -4.42 2.40 -32.31
C THR A 225 -4.18 3.75 -31.60
N LYS A 226 -5.00 4.75 -31.90
CA LYS A 226 -4.92 6.07 -31.24
C LYS A 226 -5.06 5.99 -29.70
N ASP A 227 -5.70 4.95 -29.22
CA ASP A 227 -5.91 4.71 -27.78
C ASP A 227 -4.78 3.87 -27.14
N GLY A 228 -3.67 3.64 -27.87
CA GLY A 228 -2.51 2.88 -27.39
C GLY A 228 -2.65 1.36 -27.43
N GLY A 229 -3.78 0.83 -27.88
CA GLY A 229 -3.97 -0.62 -28.06
C GLY A 229 -3.30 -1.16 -29.30
N TRP A 230 -2.92 -2.45 -29.30
CA TRP A 230 -2.35 -3.11 -30.47
C TRP A 230 -3.43 -3.38 -31.53
N ARG A 231 -3.12 -3.07 -32.80
CA ARG A 231 -4.01 -3.39 -33.91
C ARG A 231 -4.02 -4.90 -34.11
N LYS A 232 -5.19 -5.45 -34.40
CA LYS A 232 -5.28 -6.87 -34.78
C LYS A 232 -4.60 -7.13 -36.11
N LYS A 233 -4.64 -6.14 -37.02
CA LYS A 233 -3.97 -6.15 -38.31
C LYS A 233 -3.83 -4.72 -38.86
N VAL A 234 -2.82 -4.50 -39.67
CA VAL A 234 -2.52 -3.22 -40.31
C VAL A 234 -2.95 -3.26 -41.80
N THR A 235 -2.99 -4.46 -42.39
CA THR A 235 -3.47 -4.72 -43.76
C THR A 235 -5.00 -4.84 -43.80
N ASP A 236 -5.56 -4.72 -45.00
CA ASP A 236 -6.97 -4.92 -45.26
C ASP A 236 -7.24 -6.30 -45.91
N LYS A 237 -8.53 -6.61 -46.17
CA LYS A 237 -8.93 -7.89 -46.75
C LYS A 237 -8.39 -8.11 -48.17
N LYS A 238 -8.11 -7.04 -48.94
CA LYS A 238 -7.58 -7.15 -50.29
C LYS A 238 -6.11 -7.55 -50.25
N ILE A 239 -5.35 -6.95 -49.33
CA ILE A 239 -3.95 -7.26 -49.10
C ILE A 239 -3.81 -8.70 -48.57
N ASP A 240 -4.64 -9.09 -47.60
CA ASP A 240 -4.64 -10.44 -47.04
C ASP A 240 -4.97 -11.53 -48.12
N ALA A 241 -5.80 -11.20 -49.08
CA ALA A 241 -6.11 -12.10 -50.19
C ALA A 241 -4.96 -12.22 -51.18
N TYR A 242 -4.15 -11.18 -51.35
CA TYR A 242 -2.98 -11.16 -52.21
C TYR A 242 -1.77 -11.85 -51.56
N ASP A 243 -1.58 -11.64 -50.27
CA ASP A 243 -0.46 -12.21 -49.52
C ASP A 243 -0.88 -12.64 -48.10
N SER A 244 -1.22 -13.91 -47.96
CA SER A 244 -1.65 -14.49 -46.66
C SER A 244 -0.53 -14.53 -45.62
N GLU A 245 0.75 -14.49 -46.00
CA GLU A 245 1.88 -14.50 -45.05
C GLU A 245 2.11 -13.14 -44.42
N CYS A 246 1.72 -12.03 -45.08
CA CYS A 246 1.81 -10.69 -44.51
C CYS A 246 1.08 -10.57 -43.19
N ALA A 247 -0.08 -11.19 -43.00
CA ALA A 247 -0.82 -11.19 -41.77
C ALA A 247 -0.06 -11.91 -40.63
N ALA A 248 0.61 -13.03 -40.96
CA ALA A 248 1.41 -13.77 -39.97
C ALA A 248 2.65 -12.97 -39.52
N PHE A 249 3.35 -12.33 -40.44
CA PHE A 249 4.50 -11.47 -40.12
C PHE A 249 4.11 -10.28 -39.29
N GLN A 250 2.98 -9.61 -39.56
CA GLN A 250 2.45 -8.54 -38.75
C GLN A 250 2.14 -9.01 -37.34
N ALA A 251 1.52 -10.16 -37.17
CA ALA A 251 1.21 -10.72 -35.87
C ALA A 251 2.49 -10.97 -35.04
N GLN A 252 3.55 -11.48 -35.68
CA GLN A 252 4.84 -11.68 -35.01
C GLN A 252 5.50 -10.35 -34.58
N ILE A 253 5.43 -9.30 -35.42
CA ILE A 253 5.95 -7.97 -35.06
C ILE A 253 5.18 -7.42 -33.89
N ILE A 254 3.85 -7.48 -33.90
CA ILE A 254 2.99 -6.99 -32.83
C ILE A 254 3.25 -7.75 -31.50
N GLU A 255 3.44 -9.06 -31.61
CA GLU A 255 3.76 -9.90 -30.43
C GLU A 255 5.09 -9.48 -29.79
N ARG A 256 6.15 -9.32 -30.61
CA ARG A 256 7.48 -8.92 -30.14
C ARG A 256 7.47 -7.49 -29.57
N LEU A 257 6.84 -6.55 -30.24
CA LEU A 257 6.64 -5.19 -29.72
C LEU A 257 5.86 -5.22 -28.40
N GLY A 258 4.74 -5.97 -28.36
CA GLY A 258 3.94 -6.12 -27.16
C GLY A 258 4.73 -6.71 -25.98
N TYR A 259 5.60 -7.67 -26.25
CA TYR A 259 6.49 -8.21 -25.21
C TYR A 259 7.48 -7.16 -24.71
N TYR A 260 8.18 -6.44 -25.59
CA TYR A 260 9.12 -5.38 -25.21
C TYR A 260 8.44 -4.27 -24.40
N PHE A 261 7.26 -3.79 -24.83
CA PHE A 261 6.55 -2.75 -24.09
C PHE A 261 6.04 -3.23 -22.73
N ARG A 262 5.69 -4.51 -22.55
CA ARG A 262 5.41 -5.09 -21.24
C ARG A 262 6.65 -5.09 -20.36
N LEU A 263 7.81 -5.52 -20.88
CA LEU A 263 9.09 -5.45 -20.15
C LEU A 263 9.43 -4.02 -19.73
N LYS A 264 9.35 -3.07 -20.66
CA LYS A 264 9.60 -1.65 -20.39
C LYS A 264 8.68 -1.08 -19.33
N SER A 265 7.40 -1.45 -19.35
CA SER A 265 6.42 -1.03 -18.34
C SER A 265 6.70 -1.68 -16.98
N ALA A 266 7.06 -2.95 -16.94
CA ALA A 266 7.42 -3.66 -15.72
C ALA A 266 8.69 -3.06 -15.07
N GLU A 267 9.76 -2.85 -15.85
CA GLU A 267 10.99 -2.21 -15.34
C GLU A 267 10.72 -0.79 -14.80
N ARG A 268 9.89 -0.03 -15.51
CA ARG A 268 9.47 1.31 -15.04
C ARG A 268 8.67 1.23 -13.74
N CYS A 269 7.78 0.25 -13.61
CA CYS A 269 7.00 0.02 -12.40
C CYS A 269 7.91 -0.32 -11.21
N VAL A 270 8.87 -1.23 -11.41
CA VAL A 270 9.86 -1.60 -10.38
C VAL A 270 10.67 -0.38 -9.95
N LEU A 271 11.24 0.36 -10.90
CA LEU A 271 12.05 1.54 -10.61
C LEU A 271 11.25 2.61 -9.85
N SER A 272 10.01 2.88 -10.28
CA SER A 272 9.14 3.87 -9.63
C SER A 272 8.77 3.43 -8.21
N SER A 273 8.43 2.15 -8.01
CA SER A 273 8.07 1.60 -6.71
C SER A 273 9.23 1.65 -5.72
N GLN A 274 10.43 1.26 -6.16
CA GLN A 274 11.63 1.34 -5.34
C GLN A 274 12.00 2.78 -4.99
N SER A 275 11.91 3.69 -5.96
CA SER A 275 12.19 5.10 -5.76
C SER A 275 11.21 5.70 -4.74
N LEU A 276 9.92 5.39 -4.87
CA LEU A 276 8.90 5.84 -3.93
C LEU A 276 9.13 5.28 -2.53
N ALA A 277 9.44 3.99 -2.40
CA ALA A 277 9.72 3.36 -1.11
C ALA A 277 10.93 4.00 -0.42
N ARG A 278 12.03 4.23 -1.17
CA ARG A 278 13.25 4.87 -0.65
C ARG A 278 13.01 6.30 -0.18
N VAL A 279 12.32 7.11 -0.98
CA VAL A 279 11.98 8.49 -0.62
C VAL A 279 11.01 8.52 0.56
N SER A 280 10.01 7.64 0.58
CA SER A 280 9.08 7.52 1.71
C SER A 280 9.80 7.14 3.01
N ALA A 281 10.77 6.22 2.95
CA ALA A 281 11.58 5.85 4.11
C ALA A 281 12.42 7.03 4.62
N ALA A 282 13.05 7.81 3.73
CA ALA A 282 13.82 8.99 4.11
C ALA A 282 12.94 10.08 4.75
N VAL A 283 11.77 10.35 4.17
CA VAL A 283 10.78 11.28 4.75
C VAL A 283 10.29 10.77 6.11
N TYR A 284 10.01 9.47 6.23
CA TYR A 284 9.58 8.85 7.48
C TYR A 284 10.63 8.99 8.58
N GLN A 285 11.90 8.74 8.28
CA GLN A 285 12.99 8.91 9.25
C GLN A 285 13.09 10.35 9.77
N GLN A 286 13.02 11.36 8.87
CA GLN A 286 13.03 12.76 9.28
C GLN A 286 11.80 13.13 10.10
N PHE A 287 10.63 12.65 9.67
CA PHE A 287 9.35 12.88 10.36
C PHE A 287 9.39 12.31 11.77
N GLN A 288 9.84 11.06 11.94
CA GLN A 288 9.97 10.43 13.26
C GLN A 288 10.99 11.18 14.15
N ALA A 289 12.16 11.51 13.59
CA ALA A 289 13.18 12.24 14.33
C ALA A 289 12.66 13.59 14.88
N ARG A 290 11.92 14.35 14.06
CA ARG A 290 11.33 15.64 14.47
C ARG A 290 10.25 15.48 15.52
N LYS A 291 9.36 14.48 15.38
CA LYS A 291 8.33 14.18 16.38
C LYS A 291 8.96 13.81 17.72
N PHE A 292 9.91 12.88 17.71
CA PHE A 292 10.57 12.44 18.95
C PHE A 292 11.36 13.57 19.62
N ALA A 293 12.07 14.39 18.86
CA ALA A 293 12.77 15.56 19.39
C ALA A 293 11.83 16.58 20.03
N ALA A 294 10.59 16.68 19.52
CA ALA A 294 9.56 17.53 20.09
C ALA A 294 8.73 16.86 21.20
N GLY A 295 9.00 15.59 21.53
CA GLY A 295 8.22 14.84 22.51
C GLY A 295 6.79 14.55 22.04
N MET A 296 6.59 14.32 20.74
CA MET A 296 5.27 14.13 20.14
C MET A 296 5.11 12.74 19.54
N LEU A 297 3.89 12.22 19.59
CA LEU A 297 3.44 11.03 18.85
C LEU A 297 2.18 11.37 18.06
N ASP A 298 1.98 10.75 16.89
CA ASP A 298 0.71 10.80 16.18
C ASP A 298 -0.16 9.57 16.47
N TYR A 299 -1.38 9.53 15.92
CA TYR A 299 -2.33 8.45 16.16
C TYR A 299 -1.83 7.08 15.67
N GLU A 300 -1.12 7.04 14.54
CA GLU A 300 -0.53 5.81 14.01
C GLU A 300 0.61 5.29 14.91
N ASP A 301 1.39 6.20 15.51
CA ASP A 301 2.43 5.83 16.46
C ASP A 301 1.85 5.16 17.72
N LEU A 302 0.68 5.61 18.19
CA LEU A 302 0.03 5.00 19.36
C LEU A 302 -0.21 3.51 19.14
N ILE A 303 -0.77 3.16 17.97
CA ILE A 303 -1.05 1.76 17.61
C ILE A 303 0.26 1.00 17.44
N PHE A 304 1.17 1.55 16.62
CA PHE A 304 2.45 0.93 16.30
C PHE A 304 3.30 0.60 17.54
N PHE A 305 3.50 1.59 18.43
CA PHE A 305 4.33 1.38 19.63
C PHE A 305 3.64 0.50 20.66
N THR A 306 2.31 0.52 20.74
CA THR A 306 1.57 -0.39 21.65
C THR A 306 1.67 -1.83 21.14
N ASP A 307 1.47 -2.07 19.83
CA ASP A 307 1.63 -3.39 19.24
C ASP A 307 3.07 -3.91 19.45
N LYS A 308 4.07 -3.09 19.15
CA LYS A 308 5.48 -3.42 19.38
C LYS A 308 5.81 -3.72 20.84
N LEU A 309 5.20 -2.99 21.78
CA LEU A 309 5.34 -3.25 23.22
C LEU A 309 4.75 -4.61 23.61
N LEU A 310 3.56 -4.94 23.08
CA LEU A 310 2.85 -6.18 23.38
C LEU A 310 3.48 -7.41 22.68
N ALA A 311 4.19 -7.22 21.58
CA ALA A 311 4.90 -8.29 20.85
C ALA A 311 6.21 -8.74 21.55
N GLN A 312 6.74 -8.00 22.54
CA GLN A 312 7.97 -8.36 23.24
C GLN A 312 7.72 -9.45 24.29
N GLU A 313 8.17 -10.68 24.04
CA GLU A 313 7.95 -11.84 24.93
C GLU A 313 8.39 -11.61 26.38
N GLN A 314 9.54 -10.99 26.61
CA GLN A 314 10.07 -10.72 27.95
C GLN A 314 9.28 -9.67 28.73
N MET A 315 8.76 -8.66 28.05
CA MET A 315 7.95 -7.60 28.64
C MET A 315 6.48 -7.97 28.73
N MET A 316 6.04 -8.89 27.88
CA MET A 316 4.65 -9.32 27.75
C MET A 316 4.08 -9.81 29.10
N ALA A 317 4.81 -10.64 29.83
CA ALA A 317 4.36 -11.17 31.13
C ALA A 317 4.14 -10.06 32.16
N TRP A 318 5.01 -9.04 32.19
CA TRP A 318 4.91 -7.93 33.14
C TRP A 318 3.85 -6.89 32.76
N VAL A 319 3.79 -6.53 31.47
CA VAL A 319 2.75 -5.66 30.92
C VAL A 319 1.38 -6.33 31.10
N ARG A 320 1.28 -7.62 30.79
CA ARG A 320 0.11 -8.45 31.07
C ARG A 320 -0.31 -8.40 32.53
N TRP A 321 0.60 -8.73 33.44
CA TRP A 321 0.29 -8.73 34.86
C TRP A 321 -0.25 -7.37 35.35
N LYS A 322 0.29 -6.28 34.82
CA LYS A 322 -0.19 -4.93 35.12
C LYS A 322 -1.50 -4.56 34.43
N LEU A 323 -1.76 -5.09 33.23
CA LEU A 323 -3.01 -4.86 32.47
C LEU A 323 -4.12 -5.83 32.89
N ASP A 324 -3.77 -7.07 33.25
CA ASP A 324 -4.68 -8.16 33.63
C ASP A 324 -5.56 -7.85 34.86
N GLN A 325 -5.15 -6.89 35.68
CA GLN A 325 -5.97 -6.46 36.82
C GLN A 325 -7.20 -5.62 36.38
N GLY A 326 -7.42 -5.41 35.07
CA GLY A 326 -8.50 -4.52 34.63
C GLY A 326 -9.29 -4.94 33.38
N ILE A 327 -8.87 -5.95 32.61
CA ILE A 327 -9.59 -6.33 31.37
C ILE A 327 -10.09 -7.78 31.48
N ASN A 328 -11.35 -7.95 31.86
CA ASN A 328 -12.01 -9.26 31.89
C ASN A 328 -12.79 -9.56 30.61
N HIS A 329 -13.30 -8.54 29.94
CA HIS A 329 -14.09 -8.64 28.71
C HIS A 329 -13.76 -7.47 27.81
N LEU A 330 -13.58 -7.76 26.51
CA LEU A 330 -13.39 -6.77 25.46
C LEU A 330 -14.61 -6.79 24.54
N LEU A 331 -15.31 -5.67 24.44
CA LEU A 331 -16.43 -5.46 23.53
C LEU A 331 -16.02 -4.42 22.52
N ILE A 332 -16.12 -4.74 21.23
CA ILE A 332 -15.73 -3.87 20.14
C ILE A 332 -17.00 -3.43 19.42
N ASP A 333 -17.24 -2.13 19.40
CA ASP A 333 -18.29 -1.51 18.60
C ASP A 333 -17.73 -1.06 17.25
N GLU A 334 -18.58 -1.03 16.21
CA GLU A 334 -18.22 -0.63 14.84
C GLU A 334 -16.97 -1.36 14.30
N ALA A 335 -16.93 -2.67 14.51
CA ALA A 335 -15.78 -3.53 14.15
C ALA A 335 -15.36 -3.41 12.67
N GLN A 336 -16.31 -3.09 11.77
CA GLN A 336 -16.07 -2.88 10.34
C GLN A 336 -15.18 -1.65 10.05
N ASP A 337 -15.12 -0.66 10.94
CA ASP A 337 -14.33 0.56 10.77
C ASP A 337 -12.90 0.41 11.35
N THR A 338 -12.61 -0.76 11.91
CA THR A 338 -11.32 -1.05 12.55
C THR A 338 -10.27 -1.39 11.47
N SER A 339 -9.12 -0.69 11.50
CA SER A 339 -8.01 -0.96 10.58
C SER A 339 -7.34 -2.32 10.86
N PRO A 340 -6.66 -2.95 9.87
CA PRO A 340 -5.92 -4.19 10.10
C PRO A 340 -4.93 -4.12 11.26
N ALA A 341 -4.17 -3.03 11.39
CA ALA A 341 -3.22 -2.83 12.49
C ALA A 341 -3.91 -2.74 13.87
N GLN A 342 -5.09 -2.14 13.94
CA GLN A 342 -5.90 -2.12 15.16
C GLN A 342 -6.44 -3.52 15.48
N TRP A 343 -6.82 -4.31 14.46
CA TRP A 343 -7.24 -5.70 14.65
C TRP A 343 -6.11 -6.56 15.18
N ASP A 344 -4.91 -6.45 14.65
CA ASP A 344 -3.73 -7.19 15.11
C ASP A 344 -3.44 -6.87 16.58
N LEU A 345 -3.52 -5.60 16.95
CA LEU A 345 -3.40 -5.16 18.35
C LEU A 345 -4.48 -5.77 19.25
N LEU A 346 -5.75 -5.72 18.84
CA LEU A 346 -6.86 -6.28 19.60
C LEU A 346 -6.74 -7.79 19.77
N LEU A 347 -6.33 -8.51 18.74
CA LEU A 347 -6.05 -9.94 18.80
C LEU A 347 -4.88 -10.25 19.74
N SER A 348 -3.84 -9.43 19.73
CA SER A 348 -2.73 -9.54 20.70
C SER A 348 -3.22 -9.39 22.13
N LEU A 349 -4.13 -8.45 22.41
CA LEU A 349 -4.74 -8.27 23.73
C LEU A 349 -5.59 -9.48 24.15
N ILE A 350 -6.32 -10.09 23.24
CA ILE A 350 -7.13 -11.28 23.51
C ILE A 350 -6.24 -12.48 23.86
N HIS A 351 -5.16 -12.70 23.09
CA HIS A 351 -4.16 -13.72 23.42
C HIS A 351 -3.43 -13.45 24.75
N ILE A 352 -3.43 -12.21 25.19
CA ILE A 352 -2.90 -11.79 26.49
C ILE A 352 -3.82 -12.22 27.61
N SER A 353 -5.14 -12.03 27.49
CA SER A 353 -6.08 -12.25 28.59
C SER A 353 -6.43 -13.72 28.83
N GLU A 354 -6.43 -14.59 27.80
CA GLU A 354 -6.81 -16.00 27.97
C GLU A 354 -6.12 -16.96 26.98
N PRO A 355 -5.05 -17.68 27.37
CA PRO A 355 -4.47 -18.72 26.52
C PRO A 355 -5.35 -19.98 26.39
N THR A 356 -6.50 -20.06 27.07
CA THR A 356 -7.27 -21.32 27.21
C THR A 356 -8.78 -21.21 27.00
N ARG A 357 -9.38 -20.02 26.74
CA ARG A 357 -10.83 -19.88 26.55
C ARG A 357 -11.21 -19.54 25.10
N PRO A 358 -12.32 -20.12 24.57
CA PRO A 358 -12.78 -19.78 23.24
C PRO A 358 -13.27 -18.32 23.17
N LEU A 359 -12.85 -17.62 22.11
CA LEU A 359 -13.25 -16.27 21.76
C LEU A 359 -14.75 -16.21 21.42
N TYR A 360 -15.50 -15.37 22.12
CA TYR A 360 -16.82 -14.94 21.71
C TYR A 360 -16.70 -13.54 21.08
N ILE A 361 -16.63 -13.48 19.75
CA ILE A 361 -16.80 -12.23 19.00
C ILE A 361 -18.31 -12.08 18.79
N SER A 362 -18.92 -11.07 19.40
CA SER A 362 -20.29 -10.66 19.11
C SER A 362 -20.23 -9.63 17.98
N TYR A 363 -20.86 -9.95 16.84
CA TYR A 363 -21.09 -9.02 15.73
C TYR A 363 -22.33 -8.19 16.01
#